data_e5f1c5ba0428f62aebf3cee9a32aa3a9
#
_entry.id   e5f1c5ba0428f62aebf3cee9a32aa3a9
#
_cell.length_a   1.000
_cell.length_b   1.000
_cell.length_c   1.000
_cell.angle_alpha   90.00
_cell.angle_beta   90.00
_cell.angle_gamma   90.00
#
_symmetry.space_group_name_H-M   'P 1'
#
loop_
_entity.id
_entity.type
_entity.pdbx_description
1 polymer ?
#
loop_
_entity_poly.entity_id
_entity_poly.type
_entity_poly.pdbx_seq_one_letter_code
_entity_poly.pdbx_strand_id
1 'polypeptide(L)'
;MQRPVEREGLLFPEEKIMRYKELPTSKIERITAQADTKSTGTDFFVLPVLIKYEGKDLYYCVDCVCSNSSDYEAQYENSANLLADNKVEDCEFEGNSGGDRVSLEVDKRVLEKGWICNISSRMTETNKEARIYQCSNWILQHVVFKDKKLYTPKEPYGVMMSLLAQYSTSGKKQLDDVPDTFANFALRIQRRKPRPTRIINSIY
;
A
#
# COMPACT_ATOMS: atom_id res chain seq x y z
N MET A 1 5.95 -34.45 4.67
CA MET A 1 5.80 -33.00 4.91
C MET A 1 7.14 -32.34 4.64
N GLN A 2 7.26 -31.60 3.52
CA GLN A 2 8.46 -30.78 3.27
C GLN A 2 8.38 -29.56 4.18
N ARG A 3 9.42 -29.34 5.00
CA ARG A 3 9.59 -28.08 5.75
C ARG A 3 9.74 -26.95 4.73
N PRO A 4 9.06 -25.80 4.90
CA PRO A 4 9.34 -24.63 4.07
C PRO A 4 10.84 -24.31 4.18
N VAL A 5 11.52 -24.21 3.06
CA VAL A 5 12.90 -23.71 3.03
C VAL A 5 12.82 -22.26 3.50
N GLU A 6 13.40 -21.96 4.66
CA GLU A 6 13.59 -20.58 5.11
C GLU A 6 14.41 -19.85 4.04
N ARG A 7 13.78 -18.96 3.29
CA ARG A 7 14.49 -18.09 2.37
C ARG A 7 15.22 -17.04 3.21
N GLU A 8 16.52 -17.12 3.27
CA GLU A 8 17.36 -16.11 3.91
C GLU A 8 17.08 -14.73 3.30
N GLY A 9 17.00 -13.71 4.13
CA GLY A 9 16.87 -12.31 3.70
C GLY A 9 15.46 -11.81 3.39
N LEU A 10 14.39 -12.52 3.80
CA LEU A 10 13.02 -12.01 3.68
C LEU A 10 12.87 -10.69 4.48
N LEU A 11 12.38 -9.64 3.82
CA LEU A 11 12.10 -8.37 4.47
C LEU A 11 10.77 -8.38 5.24
N PHE A 12 9.81 -9.18 4.81
CA PHE A 12 8.47 -9.28 5.38
C PHE A 12 8.15 -10.74 5.76
N PRO A 13 8.92 -11.35 6.69
CA PRO A 13 8.68 -12.71 7.09
C PRO A 13 7.31 -12.83 7.77
N GLU A 14 6.58 -13.89 7.46
CA GLU A 14 5.18 -14.10 7.86
C GLU A 14 4.94 -13.98 9.37
N GLU A 15 5.88 -14.41 10.18
CA GLU A 15 5.81 -14.34 11.65
C GLU A 15 5.94 -12.92 12.21
N LYS A 16 6.43 -11.95 11.40
CA LYS A 16 6.54 -10.55 11.79
C LYS A 16 5.39 -9.69 11.25
N ILE A 17 4.60 -10.20 10.29
CA ILE A 17 3.46 -9.48 9.73
C ILE A 17 2.33 -9.44 10.76
N MET A 18 1.97 -8.24 11.21
CA MET A 18 0.83 -8.04 12.09
C MET A 18 -0.48 -8.35 11.38
N ARG A 19 -1.39 -9.04 12.07
CA ARG A 19 -2.66 -9.47 11.49
C ARG A 19 -3.84 -9.19 12.42
N TYR A 20 -5.00 -8.87 11.80
CA TYR A 20 -6.25 -8.69 12.53
C TYR A 20 -7.29 -9.74 12.10
N LYS A 21 -8.11 -10.17 13.04
CA LYS A 21 -9.31 -10.99 12.80
C LYS A 21 -10.55 -10.13 12.75
N GLU A 22 -10.57 -9.06 13.55
CA GLU A 22 -11.63 -8.09 13.64
C GLU A 22 -11.04 -6.68 13.61
N LEU A 23 -11.74 -5.74 13.01
CA LEU A 23 -11.32 -4.34 12.99
C LEU A 23 -11.63 -3.69 14.35
N PRO A 24 -10.86 -2.67 14.75
CA PRO A 24 -11.17 -1.89 15.93
C PRO A 24 -12.58 -1.28 15.89
N THR A 25 -13.23 -1.19 17.03
CA THR A 25 -14.55 -0.54 17.20
C THR A 25 -14.44 0.96 17.47
N SER A 26 -13.22 1.49 17.66
CA SER A 26 -12.98 2.92 17.80
C SER A 26 -13.30 3.67 16.51
N LYS A 27 -13.58 4.96 16.64
CA LYS A 27 -13.93 5.80 15.49
C LYS A 27 -12.83 5.82 14.45
N ILE A 28 -13.21 5.79 13.17
CA ILE A 28 -12.28 5.94 12.06
C ILE A 28 -11.75 7.37 12.05
N GLU A 29 -10.43 7.52 12.04
CA GLU A 29 -9.74 8.80 11.90
C GLU A 29 -9.55 9.15 10.42
N ARG A 30 -9.23 8.15 9.59
CA ARG A 30 -8.96 8.33 8.16
C ARG A 30 -9.05 7.02 7.39
N ILE A 31 -9.53 7.12 6.15
CA ILE A 31 -9.44 6.05 5.15
C ILE A 31 -8.59 6.57 3.98
N THR A 32 -7.51 5.90 3.68
CA THR A 32 -6.53 6.32 2.68
C THR A 32 -6.08 5.17 1.79
N ALA A 33 -5.62 5.48 0.59
CA ALA A 33 -5.08 4.49 -0.34
C ALA A 33 -3.76 4.97 -0.94
N GLN A 34 -2.94 4.01 -1.41
CA GLN A 34 -1.69 4.26 -2.14
C GLN A 34 -1.69 3.39 -3.39
N ALA A 35 -1.34 3.95 -4.54
CA ALA A 35 -1.30 3.20 -5.79
C ALA A 35 0.11 3.17 -6.38
N ASP A 36 0.54 1.99 -6.81
CA ASP A 36 1.65 1.80 -7.75
C ASP A 36 1.06 1.32 -9.08
N THR A 37 1.39 2.03 -10.16
CA THR A 37 0.84 1.76 -11.48
C THR A 37 1.74 0.84 -12.27
N LYS A 38 1.12 -0.13 -12.94
CA LYS A 38 1.82 -1.07 -13.81
C LYS A 38 2.51 -0.37 -14.97
N SER A 39 3.83 -0.58 -15.13
CA SER A 39 4.62 -0.01 -16.21
C SER A 39 4.88 -0.98 -17.37
N THR A 40 5.04 -2.28 -17.08
CA THR A 40 5.37 -3.32 -18.07
C THR A 40 4.53 -4.58 -17.91
N GLY A 41 4.67 -5.53 -18.85
CA GLY A 41 3.80 -6.71 -18.95
C GLY A 41 3.78 -7.62 -17.72
N THR A 42 4.83 -7.67 -16.92
CA THR A 42 4.96 -8.54 -15.73
C THR A 42 4.64 -7.84 -14.43
N ASP A 43 4.62 -6.51 -14.42
CA ASP A 43 4.38 -5.71 -13.22
C ASP A 43 2.93 -5.82 -12.74
N PHE A 44 2.72 -5.61 -11.47
CA PHE A 44 1.40 -5.54 -10.88
C PHE A 44 0.95 -4.10 -10.70
N PHE A 45 -0.32 -3.86 -10.99
CA PHE A 45 -1.03 -2.71 -10.46
C PHE A 45 -1.45 -3.03 -9.03
N VAL A 46 -1.09 -2.19 -8.08
CA VAL A 46 -1.33 -2.41 -6.65
C VAL A 46 -1.98 -1.18 -6.03
N LEU A 47 -3.13 -1.36 -5.41
CA LEU A 47 -3.88 -0.28 -4.74
C LEU A 47 -4.49 -0.80 -3.43
N PRO A 48 -3.76 -0.80 -2.31
CA PRO A 48 -4.30 -1.11 -0.99
C PRO A 48 -5.09 0.06 -0.40
N VAL A 49 -6.17 -0.27 0.30
CA VAL A 49 -6.94 0.65 1.15
C VAL A 49 -6.60 0.40 2.61
N LEU A 50 -6.28 1.47 3.33
CA LEU A 50 -5.86 1.43 4.72
C LEU A 50 -6.74 2.34 5.58
N ILE A 51 -7.18 1.81 6.73
CA ILE A 51 -7.96 2.55 7.73
C ILE A 51 -7.08 2.85 8.93
N LYS A 52 -7.09 4.10 9.38
CA LYS A 52 -6.54 4.53 10.65
C LYS A 52 -7.68 4.81 11.63
N TYR A 53 -7.57 4.30 12.85
CA TYR A 53 -8.54 4.52 13.92
C TYR A 53 -8.01 5.52 14.95
N GLU A 54 -8.89 6.32 15.55
CA GLU A 54 -8.53 7.29 16.58
C GLU A 54 -7.78 6.63 17.75
N GLY A 55 -6.70 7.27 18.19
CA GLY A 55 -5.87 6.80 19.30
C GLY A 55 -4.93 5.62 18.95
N LYS A 56 -4.88 5.19 17.70
CA LYS A 56 -3.98 4.12 17.25
C LYS A 56 -2.98 4.64 16.23
N ASP A 57 -1.71 4.30 16.38
CA ASP A 57 -0.67 4.59 15.36
C ASP A 57 -0.48 3.38 14.41
N LEU A 58 -1.60 2.77 14.02
CA LEU A 58 -1.69 1.59 13.17
C LEU A 58 -2.60 1.85 11.97
N TYR A 59 -2.25 1.27 10.83
CA TYR A 59 -2.99 1.32 9.57
C TYR A 59 -3.46 -0.07 9.20
N TYR A 60 -4.75 -0.28 9.17
CA TYR A 60 -5.38 -1.57 8.88
C TYR A 60 -5.64 -1.68 7.38
N CYS A 61 -4.90 -2.55 6.68
CA CYS A 61 -5.12 -2.83 5.27
C CYS A 61 -6.38 -3.69 5.14
N VAL A 62 -7.45 -3.09 4.62
CA VAL A 62 -8.78 -3.71 4.63
C VAL A 62 -9.18 -4.28 3.28
N ASP A 63 -8.65 -3.71 2.19
CA ASP A 63 -9.00 -4.15 0.83
C ASP A 63 -7.90 -3.76 -0.16
N CYS A 64 -7.93 -4.31 -1.38
CA CYS A 64 -6.99 -3.88 -2.43
C CYS A 64 -7.44 -4.28 -3.84
N VAL A 65 -6.94 -3.55 -4.84
CA VAL A 65 -6.71 -4.08 -6.18
C VAL A 65 -5.27 -4.55 -6.26
N CYS A 66 -5.04 -5.76 -6.76
CA CYS A 66 -3.72 -6.31 -7.05
C CYS A 66 -3.82 -7.19 -8.29
N SER A 67 -3.34 -6.70 -9.44
CA SER A 67 -3.55 -7.38 -10.73
C SER A 67 -2.41 -7.10 -11.71
N ASN A 68 -1.98 -8.12 -12.44
CA ASN A 68 -1.07 -7.97 -13.58
C ASN A 68 -1.79 -8.04 -14.93
N SER A 69 -3.12 -7.98 -14.95
CA SER A 69 -3.93 -7.95 -16.17
C SER A 69 -3.50 -6.80 -17.10
N SER A 70 -3.61 -7.01 -18.40
CA SER A 70 -3.44 -5.96 -19.42
C SER A 70 -4.75 -5.22 -19.74
N ASP A 71 -5.84 -5.56 -19.06
CA ASP A 71 -7.11 -4.85 -19.19
C ASP A 71 -7.10 -3.61 -18.28
N TYR A 72 -6.62 -2.51 -18.85
CA TYR A 72 -6.53 -1.22 -18.14
C TYR A 72 -7.91 -0.65 -17.81
N GLU A 73 -8.91 -0.87 -18.66
CA GLU A 73 -10.27 -0.39 -18.41
C GLU A 73 -10.86 -1.05 -17.18
N ALA A 74 -10.72 -2.37 -17.07
CA ALA A 74 -11.13 -3.10 -15.87
C ALA A 74 -10.34 -2.68 -14.63
N GLN A 75 -9.04 -2.36 -14.77
CA GLN A 75 -8.24 -1.86 -13.64
C GLN A 75 -8.74 -0.50 -13.14
N TYR A 76 -9.05 0.44 -14.05
CA TYR A 76 -9.57 1.76 -13.68
C TYR A 76 -10.93 1.64 -12.99
N GLU A 77 -11.81 0.80 -13.55
CA GLU A 77 -13.13 0.56 -12.99
C GLU A 77 -13.07 -0.11 -11.59
N ASN A 78 -12.24 -1.14 -11.44
CA ASN A 78 -12.04 -1.81 -10.16
C ASN A 78 -11.41 -0.87 -9.12
N SER A 79 -10.49 0.00 -9.54
CA SER A 79 -9.90 1.01 -8.65
C SER A 79 -10.93 2.03 -8.18
N ALA A 80 -11.76 2.52 -9.10
CA ALA A 80 -12.82 3.49 -8.77
C ALA A 80 -13.88 2.87 -7.85
N ASN A 81 -14.28 1.62 -8.09
CA ASN A 81 -15.18 0.87 -7.20
C ASN A 81 -14.57 0.73 -5.81
N LEU A 82 -13.29 0.27 -5.74
CA LEU A 82 -12.60 0.09 -4.47
C LEU A 82 -12.55 1.39 -3.65
N LEU A 83 -12.21 2.52 -4.28
CA LEU A 83 -12.11 3.81 -3.60
C LEU A 83 -13.48 4.32 -3.15
N ALA A 84 -14.51 4.20 -3.99
CA ALA A 84 -15.86 4.66 -3.67
C ALA A 84 -16.55 3.78 -2.60
N ASP A 85 -16.46 2.45 -2.72
CA ASP A 85 -17.10 1.50 -1.80
C ASP A 85 -16.49 1.60 -0.39
N ASN A 86 -15.17 1.73 -0.30
CA ASN A 86 -14.46 1.90 0.97
C ASN A 86 -14.48 3.34 1.50
N LYS A 87 -15.11 4.30 0.80
CA LYS A 87 -15.19 5.70 1.22
C LYS A 87 -13.80 6.31 1.45
N VAL A 88 -12.86 6.02 0.55
CA VAL A 88 -11.49 6.53 0.65
C VAL A 88 -11.46 8.05 0.54
N GLU A 89 -10.86 8.72 1.51
CA GLU A 89 -10.79 10.19 1.58
C GLU A 89 -9.65 10.72 0.71
N ASP A 90 -8.51 10.02 0.68
CA ASP A 90 -7.35 10.42 -0.11
C ASP A 90 -6.56 9.23 -0.66
N CYS A 91 -6.13 9.35 -1.91
CA CYS A 91 -5.32 8.37 -2.61
C CYS A 91 -4.14 9.05 -3.31
N GLU A 92 -2.91 8.52 -3.12
CA GLU A 92 -1.73 8.99 -3.84
C GLU A 92 -1.29 7.90 -4.83
N PHE A 93 -1.15 8.26 -6.10
CA PHE A 93 -0.61 7.41 -7.15
C PHE A 93 0.89 7.67 -7.31
N GLU A 94 1.69 6.65 -7.61
CA GLU A 94 3.03 6.86 -8.09
C GLU A 94 2.95 7.46 -9.51
N GLY A 95 3.51 8.66 -9.70
CA GLY A 95 3.42 9.43 -10.95
C GLY A 95 4.35 8.96 -12.05
N ASN A 96 5.27 8.04 -11.76
CA ASN A 96 6.19 7.46 -12.72
C ASN A 96 5.42 6.60 -13.74
N SER A 97 5.99 6.43 -14.94
CA SER A 97 5.47 5.48 -15.95
C SER A 97 3.99 5.68 -16.34
N GLY A 98 3.48 6.92 -16.32
CA GLY A 98 2.11 7.23 -16.72
C GLY A 98 1.07 7.20 -15.60
N GLY A 99 1.50 7.12 -14.35
CA GLY A 99 0.63 7.16 -13.16
C GLY A 99 -0.24 8.41 -13.08
N ASP A 100 0.23 9.54 -13.60
CA ASP A 100 -0.56 10.77 -13.71
C ASP A 100 -1.83 10.56 -14.55
N ARG A 101 -1.71 9.89 -15.70
CA ARG A 101 -2.86 9.59 -16.55
C ARG A 101 -3.81 8.61 -15.87
N VAL A 102 -3.29 7.58 -15.24
CA VAL A 102 -4.09 6.58 -14.50
C VAL A 102 -4.87 7.25 -13.38
N SER A 103 -4.24 8.13 -12.60
CA SER A 103 -4.90 8.86 -11.51
C SER A 103 -6.07 9.70 -11.99
N LEU A 104 -5.95 10.39 -13.13
CA LEU A 104 -7.01 11.18 -13.74
C LEU A 104 -8.19 10.33 -14.21
N GLU A 105 -7.92 9.18 -14.85
CA GLU A 105 -8.98 8.26 -15.29
C GLU A 105 -9.73 7.64 -14.11
N VAL A 106 -9.03 7.30 -13.04
CA VAL A 106 -9.65 6.77 -11.81
C VAL A 106 -10.46 7.86 -11.12
N ASP A 107 -9.95 9.10 -11.01
CA ASP A 107 -10.64 10.22 -10.37
C ASP A 107 -11.99 10.51 -11.04
N LYS A 108 -12.00 10.59 -12.37
CA LYS A 108 -13.22 10.76 -13.14
C LYS A 108 -14.28 9.70 -12.81
N ARG A 109 -13.89 8.43 -12.75
CA ARG A 109 -14.79 7.32 -12.47
C ARG A 109 -15.27 7.29 -11.02
N VAL A 110 -14.44 7.69 -10.07
CA VAL A 110 -14.82 7.85 -8.66
C VAL A 110 -15.91 8.93 -8.52
N LEU A 111 -15.77 10.06 -9.24
CA LEU A 111 -16.78 11.11 -9.29
C LEU A 111 -18.09 10.62 -9.92
N GLU A 112 -18.03 9.85 -11.02
CA GLU A 112 -19.20 9.23 -11.65
C GLU A 112 -19.96 8.27 -10.70
N LYS A 113 -19.27 7.68 -9.71
CA LYS A 113 -19.87 6.87 -8.63
C LYS A 113 -20.43 7.70 -7.47
N GLY A 114 -20.37 9.03 -7.57
CA GLY A 114 -20.89 9.93 -6.55
C GLY A 114 -20.01 10.03 -5.29
N TRP A 115 -18.74 9.63 -5.37
CA TRP A 115 -17.81 9.78 -4.26
C TRP A 115 -16.74 10.82 -4.60
N ILE A 116 -16.28 11.59 -3.60
CA ILE A 116 -15.19 12.55 -3.72
C ILE A 116 -14.00 12.01 -2.94
N CYS A 117 -12.93 11.64 -3.66
CA CYS A 117 -11.65 11.24 -3.12
C CYS A 117 -10.59 12.28 -3.53
N ASN A 118 -9.75 12.71 -2.60
CA ASN A 118 -8.62 13.57 -2.95
C ASN A 118 -7.52 12.73 -3.62
N ILE A 119 -7.59 12.60 -4.95
CA ILE A 119 -6.62 11.84 -5.73
C ILE A 119 -5.47 12.75 -6.15
N SER A 120 -4.24 12.32 -5.90
CA SER A 120 -3.01 13.00 -6.28
C SER A 120 -2.03 12.02 -6.92
N SER A 121 -1.09 12.53 -7.71
CA SER A 121 0.04 11.75 -8.18
C SER A 121 1.35 12.37 -7.72
N ARG A 122 2.37 11.54 -7.52
CA ARG A 122 3.69 11.98 -7.10
C ARG A 122 4.80 11.18 -7.75
N MET A 123 5.74 11.87 -8.37
CA MET A 123 6.96 11.25 -8.87
C MET A 123 7.89 10.85 -7.72
N THR A 124 8.53 9.70 -7.85
CA THR A 124 9.47 9.14 -6.89
C THR A 124 10.84 9.03 -7.57
N GLU A 125 11.85 9.69 -7.00
CA GLU A 125 13.21 9.76 -7.56
C GLU A 125 14.18 8.79 -6.87
N THR A 126 13.79 8.20 -5.73
CA THR A 126 14.66 7.32 -4.95
C THR A 126 14.69 5.91 -5.54
N ASN A 127 15.84 5.25 -5.41
CA ASN A 127 15.99 3.85 -5.79
C ASN A 127 14.95 2.97 -5.05
N LYS A 128 14.23 2.15 -5.80
CA LYS A 128 13.13 1.32 -5.32
C LYS A 128 13.56 0.35 -4.21
N GLU A 129 14.65 -0.40 -4.43
CA GLU A 129 15.16 -1.37 -3.44
C GLU A 129 15.57 -0.69 -2.12
N ALA A 130 16.27 0.44 -2.21
CA ALA A 130 16.67 1.22 -1.04
C ALA A 130 15.46 1.73 -0.27
N ARG A 131 14.42 2.20 -0.97
CA ARG A 131 13.16 2.69 -0.39
C ARG A 131 12.44 1.58 0.37
N ILE A 132 12.28 0.41 -0.26
CA ILE A 132 11.64 -0.76 0.35
C ILE A 132 12.40 -1.18 1.61
N TYR A 133 13.72 -1.29 1.52
CA TYR A 133 14.55 -1.67 2.66
C TYR A 133 14.40 -0.69 3.85
N GLN A 134 14.50 0.62 3.58
CA GLN A 134 14.38 1.65 4.62
C GLN A 134 13.00 1.66 5.30
N CYS A 135 11.95 1.36 4.53
CA CYS A 135 10.59 1.39 5.04
C CYS A 135 10.10 0.07 5.65
N SER A 136 10.80 -1.04 5.42
CA SER A 136 10.34 -2.39 5.81
C SER A 136 10.01 -2.50 7.30
N ASN A 137 10.87 -2.00 8.17
CA ASN A 137 10.67 -2.03 9.61
C ASN A 137 9.44 -1.18 10.03
N TRP A 138 9.27 -0.01 9.43
CA TRP A 138 8.09 0.83 9.70
C TRP A 138 6.79 0.12 9.26
N ILE A 139 6.79 -0.53 8.10
CA ILE A 139 5.64 -1.29 7.60
C ILE A 139 5.28 -2.41 8.59
N LEU A 140 6.27 -3.18 9.04
CA LEU A 140 6.07 -4.26 10.00
C LEU A 140 5.54 -3.78 11.37
N GLN A 141 5.83 -2.53 11.76
CA GLN A 141 5.40 -1.95 13.03
C GLN A 141 4.09 -1.19 12.96
N HIS A 142 3.64 -0.74 11.79
CA HIS A 142 2.51 0.17 11.67
C HIS A 142 1.39 -0.33 10.74
N VAL A 143 1.63 -1.34 9.91
CA VAL A 143 0.61 -1.87 9.01
C VAL A 143 0.10 -3.22 9.51
N VAL A 144 -1.22 -3.33 9.66
CA VAL A 144 -1.90 -4.54 10.13
C VAL A 144 -2.72 -5.11 8.99
N PHE A 145 -2.49 -6.37 8.65
CA PHE A 145 -3.15 -7.06 7.54
C PHE A 145 -4.25 -8.00 8.02
N LYS A 146 -5.14 -8.43 7.12
CA LYS A 146 -6.14 -9.46 7.41
C LYS A 146 -5.49 -10.76 7.90
N ASP A 147 -6.12 -11.43 8.87
CA ASP A 147 -5.77 -12.82 9.19
C ASP A 147 -5.95 -13.70 7.95
N LYS A 148 -5.11 -14.73 7.79
CA LYS A 148 -5.12 -15.63 6.63
C LYS A 148 -6.47 -16.33 6.39
N LYS A 149 -7.32 -16.40 7.41
CA LYS A 149 -8.67 -16.98 7.30
C LYS A 149 -9.68 -16.02 6.66
N LEU A 150 -9.36 -14.73 6.52
CA LEU A 150 -10.25 -13.71 5.99
C LEU A 150 -10.08 -13.45 4.49
N TYR A 151 -9.22 -14.20 3.81
CA TYR A 151 -9.03 -14.10 2.37
C TYR A 151 -8.56 -15.44 1.79
N THR A 152 -8.74 -15.61 0.48
CA THR A 152 -8.23 -16.77 -0.25
C THR A 152 -6.93 -16.42 -0.98
N PRO A 153 -6.02 -17.40 -1.24
CA PRO A 153 -4.75 -17.13 -1.93
C PRO A 153 -4.89 -16.59 -3.36
N LYS A 154 -6.04 -16.83 -4.02
CA LYS A 154 -6.25 -16.45 -5.42
C LYS A 154 -6.92 -15.09 -5.61
N GLU A 155 -7.55 -14.56 -4.58
CA GLU A 155 -8.14 -13.22 -4.67
C GLU A 155 -7.06 -12.11 -4.61
N PRO A 156 -7.34 -10.88 -5.04
CA PRO A 156 -6.37 -9.78 -5.08
C PRO A 156 -5.60 -9.59 -3.77
N TYR A 157 -6.29 -9.71 -2.62
CA TYR A 157 -5.68 -9.58 -1.31
C TYR A 157 -4.68 -10.70 -1.01
N GLY A 158 -5.02 -11.94 -1.37
CA GLY A 158 -4.13 -13.10 -1.20
C GLY A 158 -2.90 -13.02 -2.08
N VAL A 159 -3.06 -12.56 -3.33
CA VAL A 159 -1.95 -12.30 -4.26
C VAL A 159 -1.03 -11.23 -3.70
N MET A 160 -1.58 -10.09 -3.24
CA MET A 160 -0.82 -9.01 -2.61
C MET A 160 0.00 -9.52 -1.41
N MET A 161 -0.62 -10.29 -0.52
CA MET A 161 0.08 -10.84 0.65
C MET A 161 1.18 -11.84 0.29
N SER A 162 0.97 -12.63 -0.75
CA SER A 162 1.99 -13.57 -1.25
C SER A 162 3.20 -12.83 -1.81
N LEU A 163 3.00 -11.78 -2.61
CA LEU A 163 4.06 -10.96 -3.18
C LEU A 163 4.85 -10.22 -2.08
N LEU A 164 4.16 -9.67 -1.07
CA LEU A 164 4.80 -9.02 0.07
C LEU A 164 5.70 -9.99 0.84
N ALA A 165 5.17 -11.15 1.22
CA ALA A 165 5.88 -12.10 2.07
C ALA A 165 7.05 -12.82 1.36
N GLN A 166 7.06 -12.84 0.02
CA GLN A 166 8.13 -13.46 -0.76
C GLN A 166 9.31 -12.53 -1.07
N TYR A 167 9.16 -11.23 -0.81
CA TYR A 167 10.19 -10.25 -1.14
C TYR A 167 11.42 -10.39 -0.23
N SER A 168 12.61 -10.46 -0.85
CA SER A 168 13.88 -10.64 -0.14
C SER A 168 14.98 -9.71 -0.64
N THR A 169 15.96 -9.40 0.22
CA THR A 169 17.13 -8.57 -0.13
C THR A 169 18.10 -9.27 -1.09
N SER A 170 18.06 -10.60 -1.18
CA SER A 170 18.92 -11.41 -2.04
C SER A 170 18.24 -11.82 -3.36
N GLY A 171 16.97 -11.48 -3.54
CA GLY A 171 16.18 -11.87 -4.71
C GLY A 171 16.58 -11.10 -5.97
N LYS A 172 17.02 -11.81 -7.00
CA LYS A 172 17.24 -11.24 -8.34
C LYS A 172 15.94 -11.31 -9.15
N LYS A 173 15.56 -10.19 -9.81
CA LYS A 173 14.37 -10.11 -10.69
C LYS A 173 13.05 -10.55 -10.01
N GLN A 174 12.86 -10.14 -8.78
CA GLN A 174 11.62 -10.40 -8.05
C GLN A 174 10.59 -9.31 -8.31
N LEU A 175 9.31 -9.64 -8.10
CA LEU A 175 8.21 -8.68 -8.16
C LEU A 175 8.25 -7.82 -6.90
N ASP A 176 8.40 -6.52 -7.07
CA ASP A 176 8.60 -5.56 -6.00
C ASP A 176 7.49 -4.50 -5.89
N ASP A 177 6.46 -4.57 -6.75
CA ASP A 177 5.39 -3.58 -6.81
C ASP A 177 4.60 -3.49 -5.49
N VAL A 178 4.32 -4.62 -4.84
CA VAL A 178 3.61 -4.63 -3.56
C VAL A 178 4.46 -4.03 -2.42
N PRO A 179 5.68 -4.49 -2.14
CA PRO A 179 6.50 -3.88 -1.09
C PRO A 179 6.82 -2.42 -1.37
N ASP A 180 6.95 -2.03 -2.63
CA ASP A 180 7.18 -0.65 -3.03
C ASP A 180 5.96 0.25 -2.79
N THR A 181 4.76 -0.23 -3.10
CA THR A 181 3.52 0.48 -2.76
C THR A 181 3.43 0.78 -1.26
N PHE A 182 3.73 -0.20 -0.40
CA PHE A 182 3.74 0.02 1.04
C PHE A 182 4.90 0.91 1.50
N ALA A 183 6.05 0.90 0.81
CA ALA A 183 7.16 1.80 1.10
C ALA A 183 6.79 3.26 0.74
N ASN A 184 6.15 3.49 -0.41
CA ASN A 184 5.62 4.80 -0.79
C ASN A 184 4.58 5.30 0.21
N PHE A 185 3.67 4.42 0.65
CA PHE A 185 2.72 4.72 1.71
C PHE A 185 3.42 5.13 3.02
N ALA A 186 4.41 4.37 3.48
CA ALA A 186 5.17 4.66 4.69
C ALA A 186 5.84 6.05 4.63
N LEU A 187 6.50 6.36 3.52
CA LEU A 187 7.12 7.67 3.30
C LEU A 187 6.11 8.80 3.27
N ARG A 188 4.95 8.59 2.65
CA ARG A 188 3.86 9.57 2.61
C ARG A 188 3.35 9.89 4.01
N ILE A 189 3.13 8.89 4.85
CA ILE A 189 2.66 9.08 6.23
C ILE A 189 3.73 9.78 7.07
N GLN A 190 4.99 9.40 6.95
CA GLN A 190 6.09 10.02 7.69
C GLN A 190 6.30 11.49 7.31
N ARG A 191 6.08 11.85 6.04
CA ARG A 191 6.12 13.26 5.58
C ARG A 191 4.99 14.12 6.19
N ARG A 192 3.83 13.52 6.47
CA ARG A 192 2.66 14.21 7.04
C ARG A 192 2.76 14.43 8.55
N LYS A 193 3.62 13.69 9.27
CA LYS A 193 3.87 13.96 10.69
C LYS A 193 4.58 15.32 10.80
N PRO A 194 4.08 16.28 11.62
CA PRO A 194 4.77 17.55 11.82
C PRO A 194 6.18 17.23 12.34
N ARG A 195 7.21 17.83 11.71
CA ARG A 195 8.59 17.73 12.22
C ARG A 195 8.59 18.33 13.62
N PRO A 196 9.14 17.67 14.64
CA PRO A 196 9.30 18.28 15.96
C PRO A 196 10.07 19.58 15.78
N THR A 197 9.44 20.70 16.20
CA THR A 197 10.11 22.00 16.18
C THR A 197 11.29 21.90 17.13
N ARG A 198 12.53 22.00 16.61
CA ARG A 198 13.70 22.15 17.47
C ARG A 198 13.53 23.45 18.23
N ILE A 199 13.22 23.37 19.51
CA ILE A 199 13.33 24.51 20.42
C ILE A 199 14.82 24.77 20.54
N ILE A 200 15.33 25.78 19.82
CA ILE A 200 16.67 26.32 20.04
C ILE A 200 16.52 27.15 21.31
N ASN A 201 16.84 26.56 22.45
CA ASN A 201 17.07 27.35 23.67
C ASN A 201 18.32 28.24 23.39
N SER A 202 18.07 29.49 22.99
CA SER A 202 19.12 30.50 23.01
C SER A 202 19.44 30.79 24.49
N ILE A 203 20.55 30.30 24.94
CA ILE A 203 21.14 30.68 26.22
C ILE A 203 21.73 32.06 25.96
N TYR A 204 21.09 33.08 26.55
CA TYR A 204 21.75 34.36 26.83
C TYR A 204 22.20 34.37 28.29
#